data_f5a390b76361ce24096de040f0ed39ce
#
_entry.id   f5a390b76361ce24096de040f0ed39ce
#
_cell.length_a   1.000
_cell.length_b   1.000
_cell.length_c   1.000
_cell.angle_alpha   90.00
_cell.angle_beta   90.00
_cell.angle_gamma   90.00
#
_symmetry.space_group_name_H-M   'P 1'
#
loop_
_entity.id
_entity.type
_entity.pdbx_description
1 polymer ?
#
loop_
_entity_poly.entity_id
_entity_poly.type
_entity_poly.pdbx_seq_one_letter_code
_entity_poly.pdbx_strand_id
1 'polypeptide(L)'
;MCKTCGCGGGHDHDHVHPHDHDHGHVHGHDHVHDHDHVHDHVHDHDHEHEDVRHVALEQAVLDANDRIAERNRGWFAGRGITALNLISSPGSGKTSLLERTLDELAAAGVPTAVLVGDPYGELDADRLKGRGAYVKQIQVHESCHLSAEQIATELPALPAATKLLLIENVGNMVCPVAFDLGEAAKIALLSTPEGEDKPLKYPALFAAAAAVLLTKTDLAEVLGFRRDDALRNIRRINPEAAVLELSSKTGEGLAAWISYLKQKINQ
;
A
#
# COMPACT_ATOMS: atom_id res chain seq x y z
N MET A 1 -10.50 10.97 0.71
CA MET A 1 -10.29 10.62 2.14
C MET A 1 -10.84 9.23 2.36
N CYS A 2 -10.02 8.32 2.84
CA CYS A 2 -10.46 6.96 3.09
C CYS A 2 -11.26 6.91 4.39
N LYS A 3 -12.55 6.56 4.30
CA LYS A 3 -13.45 6.49 5.48
C LYS A 3 -13.24 5.22 6.32
N THR A 4 -12.44 4.27 5.84
CA THR A 4 -12.28 2.95 6.44
C THR A 4 -10.99 2.78 7.24
N CYS A 5 -9.97 3.60 7.04
CA CYS A 5 -8.66 3.45 7.71
C CYS A 5 -8.22 4.66 8.53
N GLY A 6 -9.10 5.65 8.77
CA GLY A 6 -8.81 6.80 9.62
C GLY A 6 -7.66 7.74 9.18
N CYS A 7 -7.09 7.55 7.99
CA CYS A 7 -5.92 8.31 7.53
C CYS A 7 -6.25 9.70 6.96
N GLY A 8 -7.25 10.41 7.50
CA GLY A 8 -7.73 11.69 6.97
C GLY A 8 -7.92 12.82 8.00
N GLY A 9 -7.18 12.84 9.10
CA GLY A 9 -7.24 13.91 10.09
C GLY A 9 -6.34 15.09 9.75
N GLY A 10 -6.77 15.98 8.86
CA GLY A 10 -6.18 17.30 8.69
C GLY A 10 -7.06 18.32 9.40
N HIS A 11 -6.64 18.82 10.55
CA HIS A 11 -7.26 19.98 11.20
C HIS A 11 -6.63 21.24 10.62
N ASP A 12 -7.33 21.90 9.71
CA ASP A 12 -7.05 23.29 9.35
C ASP A 12 -7.59 24.19 10.46
N HIS A 13 -6.70 24.69 11.31
CA HIS A 13 -6.97 25.78 12.21
C HIS A 13 -6.51 27.09 11.57
N ASP A 14 -7.40 27.75 10.83
CA ASP A 14 -7.23 29.15 10.47
C ASP A 14 -7.49 30.03 11.71
N HIS A 15 -6.42 30.42 12.41
CA HIS A 15 -6.46 31.49 13.38
C HIS A 15 -6.05 32.80 12.71
N VAL A 16 -7.06 33.56 12.29
CA VAL A 16 -6.88 34.98 11.91
C VAL A 16 -6.96 35.80 13.20
N HIS A 17 -5.85 36.36 13.65
CA HIS A 17 -5.84 37.40 14.67
C HIS A 17 -5.66 38.76 13.98
N PRO A 18 -6.61 39.68 14.08
CA PRO A 18 -6.36 41.08 13.80
C PRO A 18 -5.76 41.75 15.05
N HIS A 19 -4.54 42.22 14.94
CA HIS A 19 -3.95 43.16 15.91
C HIS A 19 -4.23 44.58 15.43
N ASP A 20 -5.11 45.29 16.09
CA ASP A 20 -5.17 46.73 16.05
C ASP A 20 -4.64 47.27 17.37
N HIS A 21 -3.57 48.05 17.29
CA HIS A 21 -3.03 48.88 18.36
C HIS A 21 -3.51 50.31 18.16
N ASP A 22 -4.28 50.83 19.10
CA ASP A 22 -4.43 52.25 19.23
C ASP A 22 -4.13 52.68 20.70
N HIS A 23 -3.31 53.71 20.84
CA HIS A 23 -2.86 54.29 22.08
C HIS A 23 -3.73 55.48 22.48
N GLY A 24 -4.15 55.52 23.74
CA GLY A 24 -4.80 56.76 24.26
C GLY A 24 -5.06 56.79 25.77
N HIS A 25 -4.10 57.36 26.54
CA HIS A 25 -4.24 58.16 27.74
C HIS A 25 -5.08 57.74 28.97
N VAL A 26 -4.34 57.46 30.04
CA VAL A 26 -4.35 57.98 31.43
C VAL A 26 -5.70 58.54 31.96
N HIS A 27 -6.18 57.91 33.05
CA HIS A 27 -6.57 58.54 34.34
C HIS A 27 -6.77 57.44 35.38
N GLY A 28 -6.11 57.59 36.51
CA GLY A 28 -6.17 56.67 37.63
C GLY A 28 -7.51 56.81 38.40
N HIS A 29 -7.94 55.72 38.96
CA HIS A 29 -8.73 55.62 40.18
C HIS A 29 -8.49 54.23 40.80
N ASP A 30 -8.03 54.24 42.04
CA ASP A 30 -7.93 53.08 42.92
C ASP A 30 -9.32 52.50 43.17
N HIS A 31 -9.56 51.27 42.78
CA HIS A 31 -10.58 50.41 43.38
C HIS A 31 -10.00 49.01 43.52
N VAL A 32 -9.72 48.63 44.76
CA VAL A 32 -9.46 47.24 45.18
C VAL A 32 -10.81 46.50 45.04
N HIS A 33 -10.85 45.56 44.09
CA HIS A 33 -11.86 44.53 44.07
C HIS A 33 -11.14 43.17 44.04
N ASP A 34 -11.22 42.55 45.22
CA ASP A 34 -10.91 41.16 45.47
C ASP A 34 -11.99 40.31 44.75
N HIS A 35 -11.67 39.68 43.64
CA HIS A 35 -12.46 38.66 43.02
C HIS A 35 -11.61 37.42 42.88
N ASP A 36 -11.72 36.52 43.85
CA ASP A 36 -11.38 35.11 43.74
C ASP A 36 -12.23 34.47 42.66
N HIS A 37 -11.75 34.44 41.42
CA HIS A 37 -12.27 33.57 40.37
C HIS A 37 -11.51 32.27 40.42
N VAL A 38 -12.05 31.30 41.15
CA VAL A 38 -11.70 29.88 41.00
C VAL A 38 -12.20 29.47 39.61
N HIS A 39 -11.31 29.46 38.64
CA HIS A 39 -11.58 28.81 37.36
C HIS A 39 -11.38 27.30 37.56
N ASP A 40 -12.46 26.62 37.83
CA ASP A 40 -12.57 25.16 37.69
C ASP A 40 -12.41 24.81 36.19
N HIS A 41 -11.18 24.56 35.76
CA HIS A 41 -10.95 23.95 34.46
C HIS A 41 -11.33 22.48 34.56
N VAL A 42 -12.59 22.18 34.29
CA VAL A 42 -13.01 20.82 33.95
C VAL A 42 -12.32 20.47 32.62
N HIS A 43 -11.17 19.82 32.69
CA HIS A 43 -10.59 19.19 31.52
C HIS A 43 -11.48 17.99 31.14
N ASP A 44 -12.21 18.19 30.07
CA ASP A 44 -13.07 17.21 29.48
C ASP A 44 -12.18 16.04 28.98
N HIS A 45 -12.28 14.89 29.63
CA HIS A 45 -11.58 13.65 29.29
C HIS A 45 -12.28 12.85 28.17
N ASP A 46 -13.15 13.49 27.36
CA ASP A 46 -13.88 12.82 26.30
C ASP A 46 -12.99 12.33 25.13
N HIS A 47 -11.80 12.93 24.95
CA HIS A 47 -10.88 12.53 23.88
C HIS A 47 -10.30 11.11 24.02
N GLU A 48 -10.02 10.66 25.24
CA GLU A 48 -9.49 9.31 25.48
C GLU A 48 -10.51 8.20 25.13
N HIS A 49 -11.78 8.46 25.29
CA HIS A 49 -12.83 7.48 24.97
C HIS A 49 -13.12 7.38 23.48
N GLU A 50 -12.96 8.46 22.70
CA GLU A 50 -13.10 8.43 21.24
C GLU A 50 -11.94 7.67 20.61
N ASP A 51 -10.71 7.91 21.05
CA ASP A 51 -9.52 7.20 20.53
C ASP A 51 -9.61 5.68 20.77
N VAL A 52 -10.02 5.25 21.96
CA VAL A 52 -10.19 3.82 22.28
C VAL A 52 -11.27 3.17 21.42
N ARG A 53 -12.40 3.85 21.16
CA ARG A 53 -13.46 3.35 20.30
C ARG A 53 -13.01 3.26 18.85
N HIS A 54 -12.24 4.24 18.37
CA HIS A 54 -11.70 4.26 17.02
C HIS A 54 -10.74 3.09 16.78
N VAL A 55 -9.78 2.87 17.66
CA VAL A 55 -8.85 1.75 17.61
C VAL A 55 -9.58 0.40 17.65
N ALA A 56 -10.59 0.25 18.50
CA ALA A 56 -11.38 -0.97 18.58
C ALA A 56 -12.18 -1.25 17.28
N LEU A 57 -12.70 -0.20 16.63
CA LEU A 57 -13.39 -0.33 15.35
C LEU A 57 -12.43 -0.72 14.21
N GLU A 58 -11.27 -0.09 14.14
CA GLU A 58 -10.23 -0.43 13.17
C GLU A 58 -9.79 -1.89 13.30
N GLN A 59 -9.55 -2.36 14.54
CA GLN A 59 -9.21 -3.74 14.79
C GLN A 59 -10.33 -4.70 14.37
N ALA A 60 -11.59 -4.37 14.65
CA ALA A 60 -12.72 -5.19 14.23
C ALA A 60 -12.85 -5.30 12.70
N VAL A 61 -12.53 -4.24 11.96
CA VAL A 61 -12.49 -4.25 10.49
C VAL A 61 -11.38 -5.17 9.98
N LEU A 62 -10.18 -5.10 10.55
CA LEU A 62 -9.06 -5.97 10.19
C LEU A 62 -9.37 -7.44 10.51
N ASP A 63 -9.92 -7.73 11.69
CA ASP A 63 -10.32 -9.09 12.08
C ASP A 63 -11.40 -9.69 11.16
N ALA A 64 -12.33 -8.86 10.68
CA ALA A 64 -13.34 -9.28 9.71
C ALA A 64 -12.70 -9.60 8.35
N ASN A 65 -11.77 -8.74 7.88
CA ASN A 65 -11.01 -8.96 6.66
C ASN A 65 -10.20 -10.25 6.73
N ASP A 66 -9.50 -10.50 7.84
CA ASP A 66 -8.62 -11.65 8.01
C ASP A 66 -9.38 -12.99 7.97
N ARG A 67 -10.61 -13.03 8.49
CA ARG A 67 -11.47 -14.22 8.36
C ARG A 67 -11.82 -14.51 6.90
N ILE A 68 -12.00 -13.49 6.08
CA ILE A 68 -12.26 -13.65 4.64
C ILE A 68 -10.97 -14.03 3.93
N ALA A 69 -9.84 -13.40 4.29
CA ALA A 69 -8.52 -13.73 3.76
C ALA A 69 -8.18 -15.22 3.98
N GLU A 70 -8.47 -15.78 5.16
CA GLU A 70 -8.29 -17.21 5.41
C GLU A 70 -9.14 -18.10 4.48
N ARG A 71 -10.37 -17.70 4.17
CA ARG A 71 -11.19 -18.42 3.19
C ARG A 71 -10.60 -18.35 1.79
N ASN A 72 -10.10 -17.16 1.38
CA ASN A 72 -9.42 -16.97 0.11
C ASN A 72 -8.18 -17.86 0.03
N ARG A 73 -7.36 -17.91 1.07
CA ARG A 73 -6.16 -18.75 1.19
C ARG A 73 -6.51 -20.23 1.02
N GLY A 74 -7.55 -20.68 1.71
CA GLY A 74 -8.07 -22.06 1.56
C GLY A 74 -8.56 -22.35 0.13
N TRP A 75 -9.21 -21.38 -0.51
CA TRP A 75 -9.68 -21.51 -1.89
C TRP A 75 -8.50 -21.60 -2.90
N PHE A 76 -7.47 -20.76 -2.73
CA PHE A 76 -6.25 -20.82 -3.55
C PHE A 76 -5.54 -22.16 -3.36
N ALA A 77 -5.34 -22.60 -2.13
CA ALA A 77 -4.70 -23.88 -1.82
C ALA A 77 -5.46 -25.07 -2.45
N GLY A 78 -6.79 -25.08 -2.33
CA GLY A 78 -7.63 -26.15 -2.91
C GLY A 78 -7.59 -26.25 -4.44
N ARG A 79 -7.16 -25.16 -5.13
CA ARG A 79 -6.99 -25.10 -6.58
C ARG A 79 -5.54 -25.14 -7.05
N GLY A 80 -4.60 -25.14 -6.14
CA GLY A 80 -3.18 -25.08 -6.46
C GLY A 80 -2.80 -23.75 -7.16
N ILE A 81 -3.38 -22.65 -6.70
CA ILE A 81 -3.11 -21.29 -7.19
C ILE A 81 -2.17 -20.59 -6.22
N THR A 82 -1.05 -20.07 -6.71
CA THR A 82 -0.18 -19.18 -5.97
C THR A 82 -0.64 -17.73 -6.21
N ALA A 83 -1.11 -17.06 -5.16
CA ALA A 83 -1.51 -15.65 -5.22
C ALA A 83 -0.39 -14.77 -4.66
N LEU A 84 0.00 -13.71 -5.39
CA LEU A 84 1.01 -12.73 -4.98
C LEU A 84 0.42 -11.32 -5.03
N ASN A 85 0.61 -10.55 -3.96
CA ASN A 85 0.10 -9.18 -3.82
C ASN A 85 1.24 -8.18 -4.06
N LEU A 86 1.16 -7.38 -5.13
CA LEU A 86 2.15 -6.37 -5.52
C LEU A 86 1.75 -5.03 -4.90
N ILE A 87 2.60 -4.51 -4.02
CA ILE A 87 2.37 -3.29 -3.25
C ILE A 87 3.48 -2.28 -3.51
N SER A 88 3.13 -1.03 -3.76
CA SER A 88 4.10 0.04 -3.99
C SER A 88 3.46 1.44 -3.95
N SER A 89 4.29 2.47 -4.02
CA SER A 89 3.83 3.83 -4.34
C SER A 89 3.17 3.92 -5.73
N PRO A 90 2.34 4.93 -5.98
CA PRO A 90 1.91 5.27 -7.34
C PRO A 90 3.12 5.52 -8.24
N GLY A 91 3.01 5.11 -9.49
CA GLY A 91 4.07 5.35 -10.48
C GLY A 91 5.36 4.54 -10.32
N SER A 92 5.46 3.59 -9.40
CA SER A 92 6.65 2.73 -9.24
C SER A 92 6.84 1.70 -10.37
N GLY A 93 5.85 1.54 -11.25
CA GLY A 93 5.94 0.69 -12.43
C GLY A 93 5.30 -0.68 -12.29
N LYS A 94 4.34 -0.89 -11.36
CA LYS A 94 3.59 -2.16 -11.21
C LYS A 94 3.00 -2.65 -12.52
N THR A 95 2.16 -1.85 -13.16
CA THR A 95 1.49 -2.20 -14.42
C THR A 95 2.49 -2.50 -15.53
N SER A 96 3.55 -1.68 -15.68
CA SER A 96 4.59 -1.92 -16.68
C SER A 96 5.40 -3.19 -16.43
N LEU A 97 5.61 -3.54 -15.16
CA LEU A 97 6.21 -4.82 -14.79
C LEU A 97 5.30 -5.99 -15.16
N LEU A 98 3.99 -5.86 -14.85
CA LEU A 98 3.02 -6.89 -15.17
C LEU A 98 2.89 -7.11 -16.69
N GLU A 99 2.90 -6.07 -17.51
CA GLU A 99 2.92 -6.20 -18.97
C GLU A 99 4.03 -7.14 -19.43
N ARG A 100 5.28 -6.88 -19.00
CA ARG A 100 6.44 -7.70 -19.35
C ARG A 100 6.37 -9.10 -18.74
N THR A 101 5.88 -9.19 -17.51
CA THR A 101 5.71 -10.46 -16.81
C THR A 101 4.73 -11.37 -17.53
N LEU A 102 3.59 -10.83 -17.98
CA LEU A 102 2.58 -11.61 -18.69
C LEU A 102 3.07 -12.13 -20.05
N ASP A 103 3.81 -11.29 -20.80
CA ASP A 103 4.38 -11.72 -22.09
C ASP A 103 5.34 -12.92 -21.89
N GLU A 104 6.20 -12.88 -20.88
CA GLU A 104 7.15 -13.96 -20.57
C GLU A 104 6.45 -15.22 -20.02
N LEU A 105 5.44 -15.06 -19.15
CA LEU A 105 4.69 -16.20 -18.61
C LEU A 105 3.83 -16.87 -19.68
N ALA A 106 3.23 -16.10 -20.57
CA ALA A 106 2.47 -16.62 -21.70
C ALA A 106 3.38 -17.43 -22.64
N ALA A 107 4.57 -16.90 -22.98
CA ALA A 107 5.57 -17.64 -23.78
C ALA A 107 6.04 -18.93 -23.10
N ALA A 108 6.07 -18.94 -21.75
CA ALA A 108 6.42 -20.12 -20.96
C ALA A 108 5.23 -21.09 -20.72
N GLY A 109 4.03 -20.77 -21.21
CA GLY A 109 2.83 -21.60 -21.04
C GLY A 109 2.32 -21.66 -19.60
N VAL A 110 2.58 -20.63 -18.77
CA VAL A 110 2.12 -20.55 -17.38
C VAL A 110 0.73 -19.90 -17.33
N PRO A 111 -0.34 -20.62 -16.94
CA PRO A 111 -1.67 -20.06 -16.85
C PRO A 111 -1.75 -19.01 -15.73
N THR A 112 -1.90 -17.74 -16.10
CA THR A 112 -1.83 -16.60 -15.19
C THR A 112 -3.14 -15.82 -15.20
N ALA A 113 -3.53 -15.30 -14.05
CA ALA A 113 -4.60 -14.32 -13.89
C ALA A 113 -4.06 -13.07 -13.20
N VAL A 114 -4.70 -11.92 -13.47
CA VAL A 114 -4.38 -10.64 -12.82
C VAL A 114 -5.66 -9.99 -12.32
N LEU A 115 -5.66 -9.58 -11.06
CA LEU A 115 -6.66 -8.70 -10.49
C LEU A 115 -6.01 -7.34 -10.25
N VAL A 116 -6.61 -6.27 -10.80
CA VAL A 116 -6.06 -4.90 -10.72
C VAL A 116 -6.96 -4.05 -9.85
N GLY A 117 -6.44 -3.56 -8.72
CA GLY A 117 -7.12 -2.60 -7.86
C GLY A 117 -6.81 -1.17 -8.29
N ASP A 118 -7.80 -0.44 -8.80
CA ASP A 118 -7.64 0.97 -9.17
C ASP A 118 -8.86 1.78 -8.67
N PRO A 119 -8.65 2.97 -8.08
CA PRO A 119 -9.73 3.84 -7.67
C PRO A 119 -10.51 4.43 -8.86
N TYR A 120 -9.87 4.69 -9.99
CA TYR A 120 -10.49 5.41 -11.11
C TYR A 120 -10.06 4.87 -12.48
N GLY A 121 -11.01 4.27 -13.21
CA GLY A 121 -10.83 3.91 -14.61
C GLY A 121 -10.33 2.48 -14.86
N GLU A 122 -10.29 2.08 -16.13
CA GLU A 122 -9.88 0.73 -16.57
C GLU A 122 -8.51 0.74 -17.28
N LEU A 123 -7.77 1.86 -17.23
CA LEU A 123 -6.58 2.05 -18.05
C LEU A 123 -5.49 1.00 -17.76
N ASP A 124 -5.25 0.67 -16.49
CA ASP A 124 -4.21 -0.31 -16.14
C ASP A 124 -4.62 -1.72 -16.50
N ALA A 125 -5.89 -2.10 -16.28
CA ALA A 125 -6.40 -3.40 -16.74
C ALA A 125 -6.40 -3.51 -18.27
N ASP A 126 -6.77 -2.45 -18.99
CA ASP A 126 -6.76 -2.44 -20.46
C ASP A 126 -5.35 -2.64 -21.03
N ARG A 127 -4.33 -2.09 -20.40
CA ARG A 127 -2.92 -2.30 -20.79
C ARG A 127 -2.50 -3.78 -20.68
N LEU A 128 -3.09 -4.53 -19.75
CA LEU A 128 -2.76 -5.93 -19.48
C LEU A 128 -3.59 -6.90 -20.32
N LYS A 129 -4.73 -6.47 -20.86
CA LYS A 129 -5.59 -7.31 -21.71
C LYS A 129 -4.87 -7.79 -22.98
N GLY A 130 -5.18 -9.00 -23.42
CA GLY A 130 -4.62 -9.58 -24.65
C GLY A 130 -3.21 -10.16 -24.53
N ARG A 131 -2.62 -10.19 -23.32
CA ARG A 131 -1.26 -10.73 -23.04
C ARG A 131 -1.27 -12.18 -22.57
N GLY A 132 -2.30 -12.97 -22.97
CA GLY A 132 -2.36 -14.40 -22.62
C GLY A 132 -2.80 -14.70 -21.18
N ALA A 133 -3.26 -13.71 -20.43
CA ALA A 133 -3.77 -13.87 -19.08
C ALA A 133 -5.24 -13.45 -18.96
N TYR A 134 -5.93 -14.00 -17.96
CA TYR A 134 -7.20 -13.44 -17.50
C TYR A 134 -6.91 -12.15 -16.72
N VAL A 135 -7.55 -11.06 -17.10
CA VAL A 135 -7.38 -9.76 -16.44
C VAL A 135 -8.73 -9.21 -16.00
N LYS A 136 -8.87 -8.86 -14.76
CA LYS A 136 -10.06 -8.24 -14.20
C LYS A 136 -9.70 -7.05 -13.33
N GLN A 137 -10.38 -5.93 -13.58
CA GLN A 137 -10.29 -4.77 -12.72
C GLN A 137 -11.30 -4.84 -11.58
N ILE A 138 -10.84 -4.44 -10.40
CA ILE A 138 -11.64 -4.23 -9.21
C ILE A 138 -11.66 -2.72 -8.92
N GLN A 139 -12.83 -2.13 -8.99
CA GLN A 139 -13.01 -0.73 -8.63
C GLN A 139 -13.02 -0.58 -7.11
N VAL A 140 -12.07 0.15 -6.58
CA VAL A 140 -11.95 0.36 -5.13
C VAL A 140 -12.59 1.67 -4.66
N HIS A 141 -13.12 2.48 -5.59
CA HIS A 141 -13.76 3.78 -5.33
C HIS A 141 -12.88 4.68 -4.45
N GLU A 142 -13.35 5.02 -3.25
CA GLU A 142 -12.64 5.88 -2.30
C GLU A 142 -11.61 5.12 -1.43
N SER A 143 -11.46 3.80 -1.59
CA SER A 143 -10.50 3.01 -0.82
C SER A 143 -9.08 3.15 -1.38
N CYS A 144 -8.10 3.16 -0.49
CA CYS A 144 -6.68 3.18 -0.84
C CYS A 144 -6.03 1.79 -0.87
N HIS A 145 -6.83 0.72 -0.80
CA HIS A 145 -6.39 -0.68 -0.80
C HIS A 145 -7.50 -1.60 -1.30
N LEU A 146 -7.11 -2.81 -1.68
CA LEU A 146 -8.01 -3.94 -1.88
C LEU A 146 -8.32 -4.63 -0.55
N SER A 147 -9.56 -5.15 -0.40
CA SER A 147 -9.96 -5.99 0.72
C SER A 147 -10.06 -7.46 0.31
N ALA A 148 -10.02 -8.37 1.30
CA ALA A 148 -10.22 -9.81 1.06
C ALA A 148 -11.60 -10.12 0.47
N GLU A 149 -12.63 -9.34 0.79
CA GLU A 149 -13.99 -9.51 0.25
C GLU A 149 -14.05 -9.19 -1.24
N GLN A 150 -13.36 -8.10 -1.68
CA GLN A 150 -13.28 -7.76 -3.10
C GLN A 150 -12.57 -8.87 -3.88
N ILE A 151 -11.49 -9.44 -3.33
CA ILE A 151 -10.84 -10.60 -3.94
C ILE A 151 -11.80 -11.79 -3.98
N ALA A 152 -12.46 -12.15 -2.85
CA ALA A 152 -13.39 -13.28 -2.76
C ALA A 152 -14.49 -13.22 -3.83
N THR A 153 -14.97 -12.02 -4.14
CA THR A 153 -16.02 -11.80 -5.16
C THR A 153 -15.56 -12.20 -6.55
N GLU A 154 -14.28 -12.04 -6.89
CA GLU A 154 -13.72 -12.34 -8.20
C GLU A 154 -13.23 -13.79 -8.36
N LEU A 155 -13.01 -14.52 -7.26
CA LEU A 155 -12.47 -15.88 -7.30
C LEU A 155 -13.28 -16.87 -8.17
N PRO A 156 -14.64 -16.86 -8.15
CA PRO A 156 -15.41 -17.79 -8.97
C PRO A 156 -15.23 -17.60 -10.48
N ALA A 157 -14.84 -16.41 -10.91
CA ALA A 157 -14.64 -16.06 -12.32
C ALA A 157 -13.23 -16.43 -12.83
N LEU A 158 -12.29 -16.80 -11.95
CA LEU A 158 -10.95 -17.16 -12.36
C LEU A 158 -10.95 -18.45 -13.19
N PRO A 159 -10.23 -18.50 -14.34
CA PRO A 159 -10.12 -19.70 -15.15
C PRO A 159 -9.63 -20.92 -14.34
N ALA A 160 -10.21 -22.09 -14.59
CA ALA A 160 -9.88 -23.31 -13.84
C ALA A 160 -8.40 -23.73 -13.97
N ALA A 161 -7.77 -23.36 -15.08
CA ALA A 161 -6.35 -23.65 -15.35
C ALA A 161 -5.37 -22.73 -14.61
N THR A 162 -5.84 -21.65 -13.99
CA THR A 162 -4.96 -20.65 -13.32
C THR A 162 -4.01 -21.32 -12.33
N LYS A 163 -2.72 -21.00 -12.43
CA LYS A 163 -1.66 -21.41 -11.49
C LYS A 163 -1.07 -20.27 -10.72
N LEU A 164 -1.04 -19.09 -11.32
CA LEU A 164 -0.53 -17.87 -10.70
C LEU A 164 -1.61 -16.79 -10.74
N LEU A 165 -1.88 -16.18 -9.62
CA LEU A 165 -2.68 -14.97 -9.50
C LEU A 165 -1.76 -13.83 -9.08
N LEU A 166 -1.66 -12.79 -9.91
CA LEU A 166 -0.99 -11.55 -9.56
C LEU A 166 -2.05 -10.52 -9.18
N ILE A 167 -1.95 -9.97 -7.98
CA ILE A 167 -2.85 -8.92 -7.49
C ILE A 167 -2.07 -7.62 -7.54
N GLU A 168 -2.43 -6.72 -8.45
CA GLU A 168 -1.93 -5.35 -8.45
C GLU A 168 -2.75 -4.52 -7.48
N ASN A 169 -2.17 -4.21 -6.33
CA ASN A 169 -2.84 -3.38 -5.33
C ASN A 169 -2.78 -1.89 -5.72
N VAL A 170 -3.65 -1.10 -5.12
CA VAL A 170 -3.65 0.37 -5.26
C VAL A 170 -2.27 0.93 -4.94
N GLY A 171 -1.90 2.01 -5.60
CA GLY A 171 -0.64 2.72 -5.36
C GLY A 171 -0.60 3.35 -3.96
N ASN A 172 -0.28 2.56 -2.95
CA ASN A 172 -0.16 2.96 -1.55
C ASN A 172 0.78 1.99 -0.82
N MET A 173 1.63 2.50 0.08
CA MET A 173 2.60 1.71 0.84
C MET A 173 2.20 1.48 2.30
N VAL A 174 1.04 1.96 2.73
CA VAL A 174 0.55 1.88 4.12
C VAL A 174 -0.65 0.94 4.22
N CYS A 175 -1.80 1.37 3.70
CA CYS A 175 -3.05 0.63 3.86
C CYS A 175 -2.99 -0.81 3.31
N PRO A 176 -2.45 -1.10 2.11
CA PRO A 176 -2.42 -2.46 1.56
C PRO A 176 -1.61 -3.46 2.39
N VAL A 177 -0.73 -2.97 3.26
CA VAL A 177 0.11 -3.84 4.10
C VAL A 177 -0.70 -4.48 5.22
N ALA A 178 -1.63 -3.71 5.81
CA ALA A 178 -2.46 -4.13 6.92
C ALA A 178 -3.58 -5.11 6.51
N PHE A 179 -4.00 -5.08 5.23
CA PHE A 179 -5.07 -5.92 4.73
C PHE A 179 -4.51 -7.18 4.07
N ASP A 180 -4.70 -8.33 4.72
CA ASP A 180 -4.43 -9.64 4.15
C ASP A 180 -5.53 -9.96 3.10
N LEU A 181 -5.13 -10.43 1.94
CA LEU A 181 -6.04 -10.82 0.84
C LEU A 181 -6.17 -12.34 0.71
N GLY A 182 -5.43 -13.11 1.52
CA GLY A 182 -5.23 -14.54 1.41
C GLY A 182 -4.08 -14.92 0.47
N GLU A 183 -3.26 -13.96 0.09
CA GLU A 183 -2.09 -14.16 -0.77
C GLU A 183 -1.01 -15.01 -0.11
N ALA A 184 -0.25 -15.76 -0.91
CA ALA A 184 0.90 -16.53 -0.45
C ALA A 184 2.08 -15.63 -0.05
N ALA A 185 2.20 -14.46 -0.68
CA ALA A 185 3.27 -13.50 -0.36
C ALA A 185 2.93 -12.08 -0.82
N LYS A 186 3.42 -11.10 -0.07
CA LYS A 186 3.50 -9.69 -0.45
C LYS A 186 4.81 -9.42 -1.19
N ILE A 187 4.74 -8.69 -2.29
CA ILE A 187 5.87 -8.27 -3.11
C ILE A 187 5.92 -6.74 -3.08
N ALA A 188 6.96 -6.18 -2.49
CA ALA A 188 7.15 -4.73 -2.46
C ALA A 188 7.89 -4.27 -3.72
N LEU A 189 7.44 -3.19 -4.36
CA LEU A 189 8.22 -2.52 -5.39
C LEU A 189 8.76 -1.20 -4.85
N LEU A 190 10.05 -0.99 -5.09
CA LEU A 190 10.77 0.26 -4.84
C LEU A 190 11.36 0.74 -6.16
N SER A 191 10.93 1.87 -6.68
CA SER A 191 11.55 2.42 -7.89
C SER A 191 12.69 3.37 -7.58
N THR A 192 13.72 3.40 -8.42
CA THR A 192 14.90 4.26 -8.22
C THR A 192 14.56 5.75 -8.04
N PRO A 193 13.52 6.33 -8.73
CA PRO A 193 13.12 7.72 -8.47
C PRO A 193 12.57 8.01 -7.07
N GLU A 194 12.19 6.97 -6.31
CA GLU A 194 11.62 7.17 -4.96
C GLU A 194 12.68 7.36 -3.88
N GLY A 195 13.94 7.08 -4.20
CA GLY A 195 15.07 7.21 -3.30
C GLY A 195 15.31 5.97 -2.42
N GLU A 196 16.55 5.86 -1.97
CA GLU A 196 17.07 4.71 -1.22
C GLU A 196 16.61 4.64 0.24
N ASP A 197 16.03 5.70 0.78
CA ASP A 197 15.53 5.81 2.16
C ASP A 197 14.07 5.37 2.34
N LYS A 198 13.38 5.07 1.24
CA LYS A 198 11.99 4.63 1.24
C LYS A 198 11.72 3.43 2.17
N PRO A 199 12.60 2.40 2.26
CA PRO A 199 12.42 1.30 3.20
C PRO A 199 12.37 1.75 4.67
N LEU A 200 13.14 2.77 5.03
CA LEU A 200 13.15 3.31 6.39
C LEU A 200 11.91 4.14 6.71
N LYS A 201 11.29 4.76 5.70
CA LYS A 201 10.05 5.54 5.83
C LYS A 201 8.80 4.67 5.89
N TYR A 202 8.81 3.51 5.24
CA TYR A 202 7.68 2.58 5.16
C TYR A 202 8.07 1.17 5.64
N PRO A 203 8.62 1.03 6.86
CA PRO A 203 9.22 -0.22 7.30
C PRO A 203 8.23 -1.39 7.33
N ALA A 204 6.95 -1.14 7.59
CA ALA A 204 5.94 -2.18 7.66
C ALA A 204 5.81 -2.97 6.34
N LEU A 205 5.82 -2.27 5.18
CA LEU A 205 5.75 -2.93 3.88
C LEU A 205 6.97 -3.81 3.63
N PHE A 206 8.16 -3.27 3.86
CA PHE A 206 9.39 -4.01 3.57
C PHE A 206 9.62 -5.17 4.54
N ALA A 207 9.15 -5.05 5.80
CA ALA A 207 9.17 -6.14 6.77
C ALA A 207 8.23 -7.28 6.39
N ALA A 208 7.06 -6.98 5.83
CA ALA A 208 6.06 -7.96 5.43
C ALA A 208 6.35 -8.60 4.05
N ALA A 209 7.23 -8.02 3.24
CA ALA A 209 7.49 -8.47 1.88
C ALA A 209 8.37 -9.71 1.82
N ALA A 210 7.95 -10.74 1.09
CA ALA A 210 8.78 -11.90 0.78
C ALA A 210 9.85 -11.57 -0.29
N ALA A 211 9.54 -10.60 -1.14
CA ALA A 211 10.51 -10.06 -2.10
C ALA A 211 10.36 -8.55 -2.25
N VAL A 212 11.48 -7.88 -2.51
CA VAL A 212 11.55 -6.47 -2.89
C VAL A 212 12.08 -6.37 -4.31
N LEU A 213 11.30 -5.75 -5.19
CA LEU A 213 11.71 -5.48 -6.56
C LEU A 213 12.20 -4.04 -6.65
N LEU A 214 13.51 -3.86 -6.87
CA LEU A 214 14.08 -2.56 -7.20
C LEU A 214 13.86 -2.31 -8.69
N THR A 215 12.93 -1.43 -9.00
CA THR A 215 12.46 -1.16 -10.38
C THR A 215 13.07 0.10 -10.97
N LYS A 216 12.97 0.23 -12.31
CA LYS A 216 13.52 1.36 -13.07
C LYS A 216 15.02 1.53 -12.90
N THR A 217 15.76 0.43 -12.81
CA THR A 217 17.22 0.42 -12.64
C THR A 217 17.95 1.15 -13.76
N ASP A 218 17.34 1.24 -14.96
CA ASP A 218 17.81 2.03 -16.08
C ASP A 218 17.90 3.55 -15.80
N LEU A 219 17.28 4.03 -14.75
CA LEU A 219 17.33 5.43 -14.34
C LEU A 219 18.32 5.69 -13.19
N ALA A 220 18.89 4.65 -12.59
CA ALA A 220 19.68 4.73 -11.36
C ALA A 220 20.87 5.70 -11.51
N GLU A 221 21.62 5.60 -12.60
CA GLU A 221 22.81 6.44 -12.87
C GLU A 221 22.41 7.91 -13.04
N VAL A 222 21.40 8.18 -13.88
CA VAL A 222 20.93 9.56 -14.17
C VAL A 222 20.40 10.24 -12.91
N LEU A 223 19.78 9.49 -12.02
CA LEU A 223 19.21 9.99 -10.77
C LEU A 223 20.22 10.05 -9.63
N GLY A 224 21.44 9.53 -9.82
CA GLY A 224 22.42 9.40 -8.74
C GLY A 224 21.95 8.48 -7.61
N PHE A 225 21.13 7.49 -7.94
CA PHE A 225 20.56 6.54 -6.95
C PHE A 225 21.66 5.67 -6.36
N ARG A 226 21.76 5.66 -5.04
CA ARG A 226 22.78 4.90 -4.31
C ARG A 226 22.27 3.49 -4.01
N ARG A 227 22.45 2.61 -4.98
CA ARG A 227 22.03 1.20 -4.91
C ARG A 227 22.39 0.52 -3.59
N ASP A 228 23.65 0.64 -3.16
CA ASP A 228 24.13 -0.05 -1.96
C ASP A 228 23.46 0.48 -0.69
N ASP A 229 23.07 1.75 -0.65
CA ASP A 229 22.30 2.33 0.45
C ASP A 229 20.89 1.73 0.48
N ALA A 230 20.24 1.62 -0.66
CA ALA A 230 18.93 0.98 -0.76
C ALA A 230 18.96 -0.47 -0.28
N LEU A 231 19.96 -1.24 -0.74
CA LEU A 231 20.14 -2.64 -0.32
C LEU A 231 20.38 -2.76 1.19
N ARG A 232 21.25 -1.90 1.76
CA ARG A 232 21.47 -1.87 3.21
C ARG A 232 20.19 -1.55 3.98
N ASN A 233 19.42 -0.57 3.51
CA ASN A 233 18.17 -0.17 4.16
C ASN A 233 17.11 -1.28 4.11
N ILE A 234 16.98 -1.98 2.98
CA ILE A 234 16.10 -3.14 2.84
C ILE A 234 16.55 -4.25 3.81
N ARG A 235 17.83 -4.62 3.79
CA ARG A 235 18.38 -5.67 4.66
C ARG A 235 18.26 -5.36 6.14
N ARG A 236 18.36 -4.09 6.52
CA ARG A 236 18.17 -3.65 7.91
C ARG A 236 16.75 -3.90 8.41
N ILE A 237 15.75 -3.77 7.53
CA ILE A 237 14.33 -4.00 7.86
C ILE A 237 13.97 -5.47 7.72
N ASN A 238 14.42 -6.12 6.64
CA ASN A 238 14.09 -7.51 6.35
C ASN A 238 15.31 -8.22 5.70
N PRO A 239 16.12 -8.91 6.50
CA PRO A 239 17.27 -9.65 5.99
C PRO A 239 16.90 -10.84 5.10
N GLU A 240 15.70 -11.41 5.27
CA GLU A 240 15.23 -12.60 4.57
C GLU A 240 14.56 -12.31 3.22
N ALA A 241 14.16 -11.08 2.95
CA ALA A 241 13.50 -10.73 1.70
C ALA A 241 14.43 -11.00 0.50
N ALA A 242 13.90 -11.66 -0.53
CA ALA A 242 14.57 -11.73 -1.81
C ALA A 242 14.64 -10.32 -2.44
N VAL A 243 15.81 -9.84 -2.83
CA VAL A 243 15.93 -8.56 -3.53
C VAL A 243 16.27 -8.81 -4.99
N LEU A 244 15.41 -8.36 -5.88
CA LEU A 244 15.55 -8.47 -7.33
C LEU A 244 15.59 -7.07 -7.94
N GLU A 245 16.54 -6.84 -8.82
CA GLU A 245 16.75 -5.56 -9.50
C GLU A 245 16.37 -5.71 -10.96
N LEU A 246 15.54 -4.79 -11.47
CA LEU A 246 15.04 -4.92 -12.83
C LEU A 246 14.63 -3.58 -13.47
N SER A 247 14.60 -3.57 -14.78
CA SER A 247 13.96 -2.53 -15.58
C SER A 247 12.93 -3.15 -16.54
N SER A 248 11.67 -2.81 -16.36
CA SER A 248 10.63 -3.21 -17.32
C SER A 248 10.83 -2.58 -18.71
N LYS A 249 11.55 -1.46 -18.79
CA LYS A 249 11.85 -0.77 -20.05
C LYS A 249 12.91 -1.49 -20.87
N THR A 250 14.04 -1.86 -20.25
CA THR A 250 15.17 -2.52 -20.94
C THR A 250 15.04 -4.04 -20.95
N GLY A 251 14.28 -4.62 -20.01
CA GLY A 251 14.19 -6.06 -19.80
C GLY A 251 15.28 -6.62 -18.89
N GLU A 252 16.22 -5.78 -18.44
CA GLU A 252 17.27 -6.20 -17.51
C GLU A 252 16.65 -6.73 -16.21
N GLY A 253 17.20 -7.83 -15.68
CA GLY A 253 16.73 -8.44 -14.42
C GLY A 253 15.40 -9.20 -14.52
N LEU A 254 14.66 -9.10 -15.63
CA LEU A 254 13.33 -9.71 -15.78
C LEU A 254 13.39 -11.25 -15.67
N ALA A 255 14.43 -11.88 -16.20
CA ALA A 255 14.63 -13.33 -16.11
C ALA A 255 14.72 -13.84 -14.67
N ALA A 256 15.36 -13.08 -13.77
CA ALA A 256 15.43 -13.42 -12.34
C ALA A 256 14.04 -13.34 -11.69
N TRP A 257 13.25 -12.32 -12.02
CA TRP A 257 11.88 -12.18 -11.57
C TRP A 257 10.98 -13.34 -12.05
N ILE A 258 11.05 -13.71 -13.33
CA ILE A 258 10.29 -14.84 -13.88
C ILE A 258 10.70 -16.16 -13.23
N SER A 259 11.98 -16.34 -12.97
CA SER A 259 12.48 -17.52 -12.24
C SER A 259 11.94 -17.58 -10.81
N TYR A 260 11.91 -16.45 -10.11
CA TYR A 260 11.30 -16.34 -8.78
C TYR A 260 9.80 -16.73 -8.80
N LEU A 261 9.04 -16.23 -9.77
CA LEU A 261 7.61 -16.58 -9.92
C LEU A 261 7.43 -18.08 -10.14
N LYS A 262 8.20 -18.67 -11.03
CA LYS A 262 8.15 -20.13 -11.31
C LYS A 262 8.51 -20.97 -10.10
N GLN A 263 9.47 -20.52 -9.29
CA GLN A 263 9.79 -21.18 -8.03
C GLN A 263 8.62 -21.13 -7.04
N LYS A 264 7.95 -19.98 -6.92
CA LYS A 264 6.78 -19.83 -6.04
C LYS A 264 5.58 -20.67 -6.45
N ILE A 265 5.36 -20.90 -7.73
CA ILE A 265 4.28 -21.77 -8.23
C ILE A 265 4.52 -23.24 -7.89
N ASN A 266 5.79 -23.66 -7.74
CA ASN A 266 6.16 -25.04 -7.52
C ASN A 266 6.39 -25.40 -6.03
N GLN A 267 6.22 -24.45 -5.12
CA GLN A 267 6.25 -24.65 -3.67
C GLN A 267 4.87 -25.03 -3.11
#